data_9696c3d82ed11fb7e6c00dd9a6877004
#
_entry.id   9696c3d82ed11fb7e6c00dd9a6877004
#
_cell.length_a   1.000
_cell.length_b   1.000
_cell.length_c   1.000
_cell.angle_alpha   90.00
_cell.angle_beta   90.00
_cell.angle_gamma   90.00
#
_symmetry.space_group_name_H-M   'P 1'
#
loop_
_entity.id
_entity.type
_entity.pdbx_description
1 polymer ?
#
loop_
_entity_poly.entity_id
_entity_poly.type
_entity_poly.pdbx_seq_one_letter_code
_entity_poly.pdbx_strand_id
1 'polypeptide(L)'
;MKERLDVLLVKRGLAESREKAKAIIMSGIVYVEDQKEDKAGTTFDENAKIEVRGSTLKYVSRGGLKLEKAMTHFGVTLDQKVCMDVGASTGGFTDCMLQNGAVKVFSVDVGHGQLAWKLRNDPRVVCMEKTNIRYVTPEDIGEPVDFSSIDVSFISLTKVLGPVKEILSPGGEVVALIKPQFEAGREKVGKKGVVREKSTHLEVIQMVMAYEIGRASCRERV
;
A
#
# COMPACT_ATOMS: atom_id res chain seq x y z
N MET A 1 -1.02 3.22 -41.02
CA MET A 1 -2.37 3.65 -40.58
C MET A 1 -2.26 4.19 -39.16
N LYS A 2 -3.04 5.24 -38.78
CA LYS A 2 -2.95 5.76 -37.41
C LYS A 2 -3.91 5.00 -36.49
N GLU A 3 -3.44 4.59 -35.34
CA GLU A 3 -4.21 3.87 -34.35
C GLU A 3 -3.93 4.36 -32.93
N ARG A 4 -4.87 4.18 -32.01
CA ARG A 4 -4.75 4.61 -30.62
C ARG A 4 -3.65 3.83 -29.89
N LEU A 5 -2.91 4.53 -29.02
CA LEU A 5 -1.80 3.95 -28.29
C LEU A 5 -2.23 2.77 -27.38
N ASP A 6 -3.40 2.84 -26.72
CA ASP A 6 -3.91 1.74 -25.91
C ASP A 6 -4.21 0.47 -26.73
N VAL A 7 -4.61 0.63 -27.99
CA VAL A 7 -4.85 -0.47 -28.91
C VAL A 7 -3.53 -1.03 -29.45
N LEU A 8 -2.59 -0.15 -29.82
CA LEU A 8 -1.27 -0.55 -30.32
C LEU A 8 -0.49 -1.38 -29.29
N LEU A 9 -0.53 -0.99 -28.00
CA LEU A 9 0.13 -1.78 -26.94
C LEU A 9 -0.40 -3.21 -26.87
N VAL A 10 -1.73 -3.40 -26.96
CA VAL A 10 -2.34 -4.73 -26.93
C VAL A 10 -1.98 -5.52 -28.18
N LYS A 11 -2.11 -4.93 -29.37
CA LYS A 11 -1.78 -5.59 -30.64
C LYS A 11 -0.32 -6.07 -30.70
N ARG A 12 0.59 -5.34 -30.09
CA ARG A 12 2.03 -5.67 -30.04
C ARG A 12 2.42 -6.58 -28.87
N GLY A 13 1.46 -7.05 -28.07
CA GLY A 13 1.72 -7.88 -26.90
C GLY A 13 2.43 -7.17 -25.75
N LEU A 14 2.47 -5.83 -25.77
CA LEU A 14 3.04 -4.99 -24.70
C LEU A 14 2.09 -4.80 -23.52
N ALA A 15 0.83 -5.18 -23.68
CA ALA A 15 -0.18 -5.22 -22.63
C ALA A 15 -1.20 -6.34 -22.91
N GLU A 16 -1.70 -6.99 -21.86
CA GLU A 16 -2.65 -8.11 -21.98
C GLU A 16 -4.09 -7.65 -22.30
N SER A 17 -4.44 -6.41 -21.95
CA SER A 17 -5.75 -5.83 -22.21
C SER A 17 -5.65 -4.32 -22.38
N ARG A 18 -6.70 -3.70 -22.96
CA ARG A 18 -6.76 -2.24 -23.11
C ARG A 18 -6.76 -1.51 -21.77
N GLU A 19 -7.36 -2.08 -20.74
CA GLU A 19 -7.34 -1.52 -19.37
C GLU A 19 -5.91 -1.52 -18.81
N LYS A 20 -5.17 -2.62 -18.97
CA LYS A 20 -3.75 -2.70 -18.60
C LYS A 20 -2.90 -1.76 -19.45
N ALA A 21 -3.16 -1.65 -20.74
CA ALA A 21 -2.46 -0.70 -21.61
C ALA A 21 -2.66 0.76 -21.13
N LYS A 22 -3.89 1.16 -20.78
CA LYS A 22 -4.17 2.49 -20.22
C LYS A 22 -3.40 2.72 -18.92
N ALA A 23 -3.38 1.75 -18.00
CA ALA A 23 -2.64 1.84 -16.74
C ALA A 23 -1.13 2.02 -16.97
N ILE A 24 -0.55 1.26 -17.89
CA ILE A 24 0.87 1.36 -18.28
C ILE A 24 1.17 2.74 -18.88
N ILE A 25 0.33 3.25 -19.78
CA ILE A 25 0.50 4.57 -20.38
C ILE A 25 0.41 5.66 -19.32
N MET A 26 -0.62 5.63 -18.48
CA MET A 26 -0.83 6.62 -17.41
C MET A 26 0.26 6.57 -16.32
N SER A 27 0.95 5.44 -16.16
CA SER A 27 2.13 5.36 -15.26
C SER A 27 3.36 6.09 -15.82
N GLY A 28 3.30 6.52 -17.08
CA GLY A 28 4.33 7.33 -17.73
C GLY A 28 5.61 6.56 -18.06
N ILE A 29 5.48 5.26 -18.32
CA ILE A 29 6.60 4.39 -18.71
C ILE A 29 6.56 4.03 -20.22
N VAL A 30 5.57 4.54 -20.95
CA VAL A 30 5.47 4.33 -22.40
C VAL A 30 6.15 5.46 -23.14
N TYR A 31 6.98 5.11 -24.12
CA TYR A 31 7.68 6.02 -25.01
C TYR A 31 7.34 5.66 -26.45
N VAL A 32 6.99 6.68 -27.24
CA VAL A 32 6.77 6.57 -28.68
C VAL A 32 7.77 7.48 -29.39
N GLU A 33 8.59 6.94 -30.30
CA GLU A 33 9.69 7.65 -30.94
C GLU A 33 10.57 8.41 -29.93
N ASP A 34 10.93 7.73 -28.83
CA ASP A 34 11.69 8.23 -27.70
C ASP A 34 11.04 9.40 -26.91
N GLN A 35 9.80 9.79 -27.25
CA GLN A 35 9.01 10.75 -26.49
C GLN A 35 8.08 10.03 -25.51
N LYS A 36 8.07 10.51 -24.26
CA LYS A 36 7.19 9.98 -23.23
C LYS A 36 5.73 10.30 -23.54
N GLU A 37 4.86 9.30 -23.49
CA GLU A 37 3.42 9.41 -23.67
C GLU A 37 2.65 8.96 -22.45
N ASP A 38 1.72 9.78 -21.99
CA ASP A 38 0.87 9.51 -20.83
C ASP A 38 -0.64 9.50 -21.14
N LYS A 39 -1.01 9.75 -22.41
CA LYS A 39 -2.39 9.79 -22.89
C LYS A 39 -2.72 8.57 -23.74
N ALA A 40 -3.51 7.66 -23.19
CA ALA A 40 -3.91 6.42 -23.85
C ALA A 40 -4.66 6.58 -25.17
N GLY A 41 -5.32 7.73 -25.34
CA GLY A 41 -6.11 8.04 -26.55
C GLY A 41 -5.31 8.64 -27.70
N THR A 42 -4.05 9.02 -27.49
CA THR A 42 -3.18 9.57 -28.56
C THR A 42 -3.02 8.53 -29.67
N THR A 43 -3.05 8.99 -30.92
CA THR A 43 -2.95 8.12 -32.09
C THR A 43 -1.56 8.22 -32.72
N PHE A 44 -0.96 7.07 -33.04
CA PHE A 44 0.34 6.96 -33.69
C PHE A 44 0.26 6.09 -34.95
N ASP A 45 1.28 6.20 -35.79
CA ASP A 45 1.40 5.26 -36.89
C ASP A 45 1.59 3.84 -36.35
N GLU A 46 0.98 2.87 -37.03
CA GLU A 46 1.05 1.48 -36.60
C GLU A 46 2.48 0.89 -36.61
N ASN A 47 3.41 1.55 -37.29
CA ASN A 47 4.84 1.18 -37.35
C ASN A 47 5.70 2.05 -36.40
N ALA A 48 5.13 3.03 -35.70
CA ALA A 48 5.89 3.87 -34.77
C ALA A 48 6.65 3.01 -33.74
N LYS A 49 7.88 3.41 -33.41
CA LYS A 49 8.67 2.74 -32.38
C LYS A 49 8.01 2.97 -31.02
N ILE A 50 7.49 1.91 -30.40
CA ILE A 50 6.88 1.97 -29.06
C ILE A 50 7.74 1.14 -28.11
N GLU A 51 8.13 1.75 -27.00
CA GLU A 51 8.90 1.11 -25.94
C GLU A 51 8.18 1.31 -24.60
N VAL A 52 8.13 0.26 -23.78
CA VAL A 52 7.74 0.35 -22.37
C VAL A 52 9.02 0.33 -21.55
N ARG A 53 9.42 1.51 -21.03
CA ARG A 53 10.66 1.69 -20.28
C ARG A 53 10.35 1.65 -18.79
N GLY A 54 10.59 0.52 -18.18
CA GLY A 54 10.32 0.25 -16.76
C GLY A 54 9.48 -1.00 -16.57
N SER A 55 9.39 -1.48 -15.35
CA SER A 55 8.48 -2.56 -15.01
C SER A 55 7.08 -2.03 -14.78
N THR A 56 6.06 -2.77 -15.19
CA THR A 56 4.71 -2.62 -14.65
C THR A 56 4.79 -2.66 -13.11
N LEU A 57 3.94 -1.89 -12.43
CA LEU A 57 3.91 -1.94 -10.96
C LEU A 57 3.77 -3.40 -10.51
N LYS A 58 4.69 -3.86 -9.67
CA LYS A 58 4.69 -5.21 -9.10
C LYS A 58 3.38 -5.47 -8.33
N TYR A 59 2.85 -4.44 -7.70
CA TYR A 59 1.63 -4.45 -6.89
C TYR A 59 0.58 -3.52 -7.47
N VAL A 60 -0.67 -3.63 -7.05
CA VAL A 60 -1.79 -2.78 -7.51
C VAL A 60 -1.53 -1.27 -7.30
N SER A 61 -0.60 -0.92 -6.41
CA SER A 61 -0.12 0.44 -6.21
C SER A 61 1.33 0.46 -5.73
N ARG A 62 1.98 1.64 -5.85
CA ARG A 62 3.34 1.86 -5.32
C ARG A 62 3.44 1.64 -3.80
N GLY A 63 2.30 1.66 -3.10
CA GLY A 63 2.25 1.35 -1.67
C GLY A 63 2.91 0.01 -1.34
N GLY A 64 2.64 -1.04 -2.11
CA GLY A 64 3.21 -2.37 -1.88
C GLY A 64 4.74 -2.42 -1.81
N LEU A 65 5.43 -1.53 -2.54
CA LEU A 65 6.90 -1.43 -2.48
C LEU A 65 7.41 -0.96 -1.12
N LYS A 66 6.61 -0.19 -0.36
CA LYS A 66 6.98 0.24 1.01
C LYS A 66 6.99 -0.96 1.95
N LEU A 67 5.94 -1.79 1.89
CA LEU A 67 5.86 -3.00 2.72
C LEU A 67 6.94 -4.00 2.32
N GLU A 68 7.16 -4.22 1.04
CA GLU A 68 8.21 -5.11 0.54
C GLU A 68 9.59 -4.70 1.07
N LYS A 69 9.90 -3.39 1.03
CA LYS A 69 11.15 -2.86 1.57
C LYS A 69 11.27 -3.10 3.07
N ALA A 70 10.20 -2.88 3.82
CA ALA A 70 10.18 -3.13 5.27
C ALA A 70 10.38 -4.62 5.58
N MET A 71 9.67 -5.51 4.89
CA MET A 71 9.81 -6.96 5.05
C MET A 71 11.25 -7.41 4.78
N THR A 72 11.86 -6.96 3.69
CA THR A 72 13.25 -7.28 3.36
C THR A 72 14.22 -6.75 4.41
N HIS A 73 14.01 -5.51 4.89
CA HIS A 73 14.91 -4.87 5.84
C HIS A 73 14.84 -5.48 7.24
N PHE A 74 13.63 -5.84 7.70
CA PHE A 74 13.39 -6.39 9.03
C PHE A 74 13.40 -7.92 9.08
N GLY A 75 13.52 -8.59 7.93
CA GLY A 75 13.48 -10.05 7.84
C GLY A 75 12.09 -10.64 8.15
N VAL A 76 11.01 -9.90 7.86
CA VAL A 76 9.64 -10.35 8.07
C VAL A 76 9.22 -11.32 6.96
N THR A 77 8.67 -12.45 7.34
CA THR A 77 8.11 -13.46 6.43
C THR A 77 6.61 -13.57 6.63
N LEU A 78 5.85 -13.72 5.55
CA LEU A 78 4.38 -13.79 5.59
C LEU A 78 3.83 -15.14 5.12
N ASP A 79 4.73 -16.08 4.83
CA ASP A 79 4.31 -17.40 4.37
C ASP A 79 3.39 -18.08 5.40
N GLN A 80 2.23 -18.55 4.91
CA GLN A 80 1.16 -19.18 5.70
C GLN A 80 0.56 -18.31 6.82
N LYS A 81 0.82 -16.99 6.84
CA LYS A 81 0.27 -16.09 7.87
C LYS A 81 -1.12 -15.55 7.51
N VAL A 82 -1.94 -15.36 8.54
CA VAL A 82 -3.14 -14.53 8.51
C VAL A 82 -2.71 -13.09 8.77
N CYS A 83 -3.06 -12.18 7.87
CA CYS A 83 -2.59 -10.80 7.88
C CYS A 83 -3.73 -9.80 7.94
N MET A 84 -3.43 -8.56 8.39
CA MET A 84 -4.34 -7.43 8.36
C MET A 84 -3.65 -6.20 7.76
N ASP A 85 -4.32 -5.55 6.80
CA ASP A 85 -3.89 -4.31 6.16
C ASP A 85 -4.76 -3.15 6.65
N VAL A 86 -4.22 -2.33 7.55
CA VAL A 86 -4.94 -1.19 8.15
C VAL A 86 -4.65 0.08 7.37
N GLY A 87 -5.67 0.62 6.72
CA GLY A 87 -5.56 1.69 5.73
C GLY A 87 -5.29 1.13 4.34
N ALA A 88 -6.01 0.08 3.95
CA ALA A 88 -5.77 -0.69 2.74
C ALA A 88 -5.86 0.13 1.44
N SER A 89 -6.74 1.15 1.37
CA SER A 89 -6.93 2.01 0.20
C SER A 89 -7.09 1.17 -1.09
N THR A 90 -6.20 1.33 -2.06
CA THR A 90 -6.21 0.53 -3.29
C THR A 90 -5.71 -0.91 -3.12
N GLY A 91 -5.18 -1.27 -1.96
CA GLY A 91 -4.71 -2.62 -1.63
C GLY A 91 -3.25 -2.91 -1.98
N GLY A 92 -2.41 -1.87 -2.01
CA GLY A 92 -0.98 -2.07 -2.30
C GLY A 92 -0.28 -3.00 -1.31
N PHE A 93 -0.55 -2.84 -0.02
CA PHE A 93 0.00 -3.71 1.03
C PHE A 93 -0.67 -5.08 1.01
N THR A 94 -1.99 -5.13 0.86
CA THR A 94 -2.75 -6.38 0.69
C THR A 94 -2.16 -7.24 -0.44
N ASP A 95 -1.94 -6.66 -1.62
CA ASP A 95 -1.35 -7.36 -2.78
C ASP A 95 0.09 -7.83 -2.49
N CYS A 96 0.87 -7.01 -1.77
CA CYS A 96 2.21 -7.39 -1.32
C CYS A 96 2.17 -8.60 -0.38
N MET A 97 1.27 -8.62 0.60
CA MET A 97 1.11 -9.74 1.53
C MET A 97 0.74 -11.03 0.81
N LEU A 98 -0.25 -10.98 -0.10
CA LEU A 98 -0.69 -12.14 -0.86
C LEU A 98 0.41 -12.72 -1.76
N GLN A 99 1.20 -11.85 -2.40
CA GLN A 99 2.32 -12.28 -3.24
C GLN A 99 3.50 -12.84 -2.43
N ASN A 100 3.57 -12.56 -1.12
CA ASN A 100 4.58 -13.08 -0.21
C ASN A 100 4.05 -14.20 0.70
N GLY A 101 2.99 -14.90 0.30
CA GLY A 101 2.56 -16.15 0.92
C GLY A 101 1.48 -16.04 1.98
N ALA A 102 0.93 -14.84 2.25
CA ALA A 102 -0.20 -14.70 3.15
C ALA A 102 -1.39 -15.55 2.67
N VAL A 103 -1.95 -16.34 3.57
CA VAL A 103 -3.10 -17.22 3.27
C VAL A 103 -4.42 -16.47 3.40
N LYS A 104 -4.45 -15.40 4.16
CA LYS A 104 -5.62 -14.54 4.33
C LYS A 104 -5.21 -13.12 4.68
N VAL A 105 -5.93 -12.14 4.15
CA VAL A 105 -5.69 -10.71 4.45
C VAL A 105 -7.01 -10.00 4.72
N PHE A 106 -7.15 -9.45 5.91
CA PHE A 106 -8.23 -8.52 6.27
C PHE A 106 -7.84 -7.11 5.82
N SER A 107 -8.49 -6.58 4.80
CA SER A 107 -8.21 -5.25 4.23
C SER A 107 -9.18 -4.23 4.82
N VAL A 108 -8.71 -3.54 5.87
CA VAL A 108 -9.53 -2.60 6.67
C VAL A 108 -9.31 -1.17 6.18
N ASP A 109 -10.39 -0.47 5.80
CA ASP A 109 -10.33 0.94 5.41
C ASP A 109 -11.62 1.69 5.76
N VAL A 110 -11.51 2.96 6.15
CA VAL A 110 -12.67 3.84 6.38
C VAL A 110 -13.34 4.28 5.09
N GLY A 111 -12.61 4.23 3.98
CA GLY A 111 -13.10 4.54 2.63
C GLY A 111 -14.03 3.46 2.07
N HIS A 112 -14.51 3.71 0.86
CA HIS A 112 -15.38 2.78 0.15
C HIS A 112 -15.06 2.74 -1.34
N GLY A 113 -15.10 1.54 -1.92
CA GLY A 113 -14.91 1.31 -3.35
C GLY A 113 -13.48 1.56 -3.83
N GLN A 114 -12.49 1.60 -2.93
CA GLN A 114 -11.10 1.89 -3.27
C GLN A 114 -10.28 0.64 -3.57
N LEU A 115 -10.57 -0.48 -2.91
CA LEU A 115 -9.82 -1.71 -3.06
C LEU A 115 -9.88 -2.20 -4.51
N ALA A 116 -8.73 -2.49 -5.10
CA ALA A 116 -8.61 -2.94 -6.49
C ALA A 116 -9.48 -4.18 -6.75
N TRP A 117 -10.17 -4.20 -7.90
CA TRP A 117 -11.12 -5.25 -8.25
C TRP A 117 -10.56 -6.66 -8.15
N LYS A 118 -9.30 -6.89 -8.58
CA LYS A 118 -8.66 -8.19 -8.48
C LYS A 118 -8.52 -8.68 -7.03
N LEU A 119 -8.26 -7.76 -6.08
CA LEU A 119 -8.13 -8.10 -4.65
C LEU A 119 -9.50 -8.33 -4.01
N ARG A 120 -10.49 -7.54 -4.40
CA ARG A 120 -11.87 -7.70 -3.93
C ARG A 120 -12.47 -9.07 -4.29
N ASN A 121 -12.00 -9.67 -5.38
CA ASN A 121 -12.45 -10.99 -5.83
C ASN A 121 -11.46 -12.13 -5.48
N ASP A 122 -10.37 -11.85 -4.78
CA ASP A 122 -9.47 -12.89 -4.30
C ASP A 122 -10.08 -13.55 -3.07
N PRO A 123 -10.30 -14.88 -3.05
CA PRO A 123 -10.94 -15.57 -1.93
C PRO A 123 -10.15 -15.48 -0.61
N ARG A 124 -8.88 -15.10 -0.66
CA ARG A 124 -8.03 -14.88 0.51
C ARG A 124 -8.21 -13.47 1.11
N VAL A 125 -8.94 -12.57 0.47
CA VAL A 125 -9.13 -11.20 0.93
C VAL A 125 -10.49 -11.01 1.56
N VAL A 126 -10.50 -10.55 2.81
CA VAL A 126 -11.70 -10.06 3.48
C VAL A 126 -11.72 -8.54 3.38
N CYS A 127 -12.62 -8.02 2.53
CA CYS A 127 -12.75 -6.60 2.29
C CYS A 127 -13.60 -5.93 3.39
N MET A 128 -12.96 -5.16 4.27
CA MET A 128 -13.60 -4.43 5.38
C MET A 128 -13.58 -2.92 5.12
N GLU A 129 -14.29 -2.47 4.11
CA GLU A 129 -14.49 -1.05 3.82
C GLU A 129 -15.52 -0.41 4.75
N LYS A 130 -15.53 0.95 4.84
CA LYS A 130 -16.33 1.73 5.80
C LYS A 130 -16.09 1.30 7.26
N THR A 131 -14.93 0.74 7.52
CA THR A 131 -14.58 0.16 8.82
C THR A 131 -13.47 0.98 9.47
N ASN A 132 -13.74 1.47 10.68
CA ASN A 132 -12.74 2.20 11.45
C ASN A 132 -12.07 1.23 12.43
N ILE A 133 -10.79 0.96 12.21
CA ILE A 133 -10.00 0.03 13.02
C ILE A 133 -10.07 0.28 14.53
N ARG A 134 -10.31 1.51 14.96
CA ARG A 134 -10.43 1.84 16.40
C ARG A 134 -11.59 1.13 17.10
N TYR A 135 -12.54 0.64 16.35
CA TYR A 135 -13.75 -0.02 16.86
C TYR A 135 -13.86 -1.49 16.45
N VAL A 136 -12.87 -2.00 15.73
CA VAL A 136 -12.80 -3.41 15.35
C VAL A 136 -12.32 -4.21 16.56
N THR A 137 -13.01 -5.28 16.85
CA THR A 137 -12.71 -6.20 17.96
C THR A 137 -12.17 -7.54 17.43
N PRO A 138 -11.54 -8.36 18.26
CA PRO A 138 -11.17 -9.72 17.88
C PRO A 138 -12.34 -10.55 17.35
N GLU A 139 -13.54 -10.33 17.89
CA GLU A 139 -14.77 -11.02 17.49
C GLU A 139 -15.20 -10.64 16.07
N ASP A 140 -14.98 -9.38 15.64
CA ASP A 140 -15.26 -8.92 14.28
C ASP A 140 -14.34 -9.58 13.24
N ILE A 141 -13.12 -9.92 13.64
CA ILE A 141 -12.15 -10.63 12.81
C ILE A 141 -12.38 -12.12 12.81
N GLY A 142 -12.73 -12.69 13.99
CA GLY A 142 -13.11 -14.09 14.17
C GLY A 142 -11.96 -15.10 14.22
N GLU A 143 -10.72 -14.64 14.01
CA GLU A 143 -9.52 -15.47 14.08
C GLU A 143 -8.29 -14.64 14.46
N PRO A 144 -7.23 -15.23 15.06
CA PRO A 144 -6.00 -14.52 15.37
C PRO A 144 -5.27 -14.04 14.10
N VAL A 145 -4.68 -12.84 14.16
CA VAL A 145 -3.88 -12.24 13.10
C VAL A 145 -2.39 -12.34 13.45
N ASP A 146 -1.58 -12.90 12.54
CA ASP A 146 -0.14 -13.11 12.79
C ASP A 146 0.70 -11.90 12.41
N PHE A 147 0.20 -11.07 11.50
CA PHE A 147 0.91 -9.88 11.01
C PHE A 147 -0.07 -8.77 10.67
N SER A 148 0.26 -7.53 11.06
CA SER A 148 -0.50 -6.36 10.62
C SER A 148 0.41 -5.31 10.00
N SER A 149 -0.02 -4.73 8.87
CA SER A 149 0.55 -3.47 8.36
C SER A 149 -0.37 -2.30 8.67
N ILE A 150 0.22 -1.11 8.89
CA ILE A 150 -0.54 0.12 9.18
C ILE A 150 -0.02 1.26 8.30
N ASP A 151 -0.83 1.74 7.35
CA ASP A 151 -0.56 2.92 6.50
C ASP A 151 -1.73 3.91 6.55
N VAL A 152 -2.11 4.37 7.73
CA VAL A 152 -3.23 5.29 7.96
C VAL A 152 -2.84 6.75 7.73
N SER A 153 -3.84 7.61 7.46
CA SER A 153 -3.69 9.06 7.29
C SER A 153 -4.68 9.82 8.15
N PHE A 154 -4.30 11.04 8.54
CA PHE A 154 -5.11 11.97 9.35
C PHE A 154 -5.44 11.47 10.76
N ILE A 155 -4.68 10.54 11.28
CA ILE A 155 -4.81 9.99 12.62
C ILE A 155 -3.42 9.60 13.14
N SER A 156 -3.19 9.75 14.45
CA SER A 156 -1.98 9.26 15.10
C SER A 156 -2.00 7.73 15.25
N LEU A 157 -0.85 7.09 15.07
CA LEU A 157 -0.66 5.65 15.31
C LEU A 157 -1.01 5.25 16.74
N THR A 158 -0.80 6.13 17.72
CA THR A 158 -1.13 5.86 19.13
C THR A 158 -2.62 5.52 19.37
N LYS A 159 -3.49 5.96 18.44
CA LYS A 159 -4.94 5.65 18.49
C LYS A 159 -5.31 4.36 17.76
N VAL A 160 -4.40 3.80 16.99
CA VAL A 160 -4.62 2.64 16.12
C VAL A 160 -3.93 1.40 16.66
N LEU A 161 -2.74 1.55 17.23
CA LEU A 161 -1.90 0.45 17.70
C LEU A 161 -2.55 -0.38 18.82
N GLY A 162 -3.30 0.27 19.73
CA GLY A 162 -4.02 -0.45 20.79
C GLY A 162 -5.03 -1.47 20.24
N PRO A 163 -6.02 -1.05 19.45
CA PRO A 163 -6.96 -1.95 18.80
C PRO A 163 -6.30 -3.05 17.94
N VAL A 164 -5.25 -2.72 17.18
CA VAL A 164 -4.50 -3.72 16.40
C VAL A 164 -3.86 -4.76 17.30
N LYS A 165 -3.28 -4.36 18.43
CA LYS A 165 -2.66 -5.28 19.40
C LYS A 165 -3.65 -6.30 19.96
N GLU A 166 -4.88 -5.88 20.27
CA GLU A 166 -5.92 -6.80 20.79
C GLU A 166 -6.31 -7.89 19.78
N ILE A 167 -6.13 -7.61 18.48
CA ILE A 167 -6.46 -8.53 17.38
C ILE A 167 -5.30 -9.50 17.08
N LEU A 168 -4.07 -9.11 17.39
CA LEU A 168 -2.90 -9.91 17.07
C LEU A 168 -2.81 -11.17 17.94
N SER A 169 -2.36 -12.26 17.31
CA SER A 169 -1.95 -13.47 18.00
C SER A 169 -0.75 -13.21 18.93
N PRO A 170 -0.54 -14.02 19.98
CA PRO A 170 0.68 -13.95 20.77
C PRO A 170 1.93 -14.11 19.89
N GLY A 171 2.80 -13.09 19.89
CA GLY A 171 3.98 -13.05 19.02
C GLY A 171 3.72 -12.51 17.63
N GLY A 172 2.52 -12.04 17.33
CA GLY A 172 2.18 -11.36 16.08
C GLY A 172 3.03 -10.10 15.87
N GLU A 173 3.31 -9.80 14.60
CA GLU A 173 4.22 -8.73 14.20
C GLU A 173 3.46 -7.55 13.58
N VAL A 174 3.98 -6.33 13.74
CA VAL A 174 3.40 -5.12 13.14
C VAL A 174 4.46 -4.35 12.35
N VAL A 175 4.10 -3.91 11.15
CA VAL A 175 4.84 -2.91 10.38
C VAL A 175 3.98 -1.67 10.23
N ALA A 176 4.34 -0.56 10.89
CA ALA A 176 3.59 0.69 10.84
C ALA A 176 4.39 1.81 10.17
N LEU A 177 3.75 2.56 9.26
CA LEU A 177 4.33 3.76 8.69
C LEU A 177 4.13 4.95 9.60
N ILE A 178 5.22 5.47 10.18
CA ILE A 178 5.21 6.73 10.94
C ILE A 178 5.17 7.89 9.96
N LYS A 179 4.13 8.71 10.05
CA LYS A 179 3.93 9.90 9.21
C LYS A 179 3.99 11.15 10.09
N PRO A 180 5.13 11.85 10.16
CA PRO A 180 5.30 12.98 11.09
C PRO A 180 4.21 14.03 11.01
N GLN A 181 3.65 14.29 9.84
CA GLN A 181 2.58 15.26 9.64
C GLN A 181 1.25 14.89 10.33
N PHE A 182 1.06 13.65 10.76
CA PHE A 182 -0.13 13.21 11.50
C PHE A 182 0.15 12.92 12.97
N GLU A 183 1.42 12.97 13.36
CA GLU A 183 1.87 12.75 14.74
C GLU A 183 2.28 14.05 15.43
N ALA A 184 2.96 14.93 14.71
CA ALA A 184 3.36 16.24 15.22
C ALA A 184 2.16 17.19 15.36
N GLY A 185 2.19 18.11 16.32
CA GLY A 185 1.19 19.16 16.45
C GLY A 185 1.09 20.02 15.19
N ARG A 186 -0.07 20.66 14.98
CA ARG A 186 -0.34 21.49 13.78
C ARG A 186 0.69 22.60 13.56
N GLU A 187 1.26 23.12 14.64
CA GLU A 187 2.29 24.17 14.64
C GLU A 187 3.60 23.71 13.97
N LYS A 188 3.89 22.40 13.98
CA LYS A 188 5.09 21.81 13.36
C LYS A 188 4.88 21.39 11.90
N VAL A 189 3.65 21.49 11.41
CA VAL A 189 3.29 21.10 10.04
C VAL A 189 3.25 22.33 9.16
N GLY A 190 4.12 22.41 8.15
CA GLY A 190 4.18 23.52 7.21
C GLY A 190 2.93 23.65 6.33
N LYS A 191 2.77 24.81 5.66
CA LYS A 191 1.61 25.14 4.79
C LYS A 191 1.28 24.09 3.71
N LYS A 192 2.26 23.28 3.31
CA LYS A 192 2.08 22.18 2.33
C LYS A 192 1.78 20.82 2.96
N GLY A 193 1.45 20.77 4.26
CA GLY A 193 1.19 19.52 4.98
C GLY A 193 2.43 18.66 5.21
N VAL A 194 3.63 19.25 5.23
CA VAL A 194 4.90 18.54 5.35
C VAL A 194 5.68 19.05 6.58
N VAL A 195 6.18 18.12 7.37
CA VAL A 195 7.17 18.40 8.43
C VAL A 195 8.55 18.33 7.79
N ARG A 196 9.35 19.40 7.94
CA ARG A 196 10.70 19.51 7.33
C ARG A 196 11.84 19.39 8.33
N GLU A 197 11.55 19.72 9.58
CA GLU A 197 12.55 19.75 10.64
C GLU A 197 12.94 18.33 11.07
N LYS A 198 14.23 18.02 10.98
CA LYS A 198 14.77 16.69 11.37
C LYS A 198 14.54 16.40 12.86
N SER A 199 14.63 17.42 13.71
CA SER A 199 14.35 17.29 15.13
C SER A 199 12.91 16.83 15.38
N THR A 200 11.95 17.39 14.66
CA THR A 200 10.54 16.97 14.75
C THR A 200 10.34 15.52 14.26
N HIS A 201 11.06 15.10 13.23
CA HIS A 201 11.00 13.70 12.79
C HIS A 201 11.50 12.77 13.90
N LEU A 202 12.62 13.11 14.56
CA LEU A 202 13.17 12.31 15.65
C LEU A 202 12.24 12.29 16.87
N GLU A 203 11.69 13.43 17.26
CA GLU A 203 10.71 13.53 18.35
C GLU A 203 9.49 12.62 18.10
N VAL A 204 8.95 12.65 16.88
CA VAL A 204 7.80 11.82 16.49
C VAL A 204 8.14 10.34 16.56
N ILE A 205 9.29 9.95 16.03
CA ILE A 205 9.75 8.54 16.08
C ILE A 205 9.88 8.10 17.55
N GLN A 206 10.56 8.89 18.38
CA GLN A 206 10.72 8.59 19.80
C GLN A 206 9.39 8.49 20.53
N MET A 207 8.44 9.38 20.23
CA MET A 207 7.10 9.35 20.82
C MET A 207 6.35 8.08 20.48
N VAL A 208 6.33 7.67 19.21
CA VAL A 208 5.64 6.45 18.75
C VAL A 208 6.30 5.22 19.36
N MET A 209 7.63 5.17 19.38
CA MET A 209 8.38 4.08 20.01
C MET A 209 8.16 3.98 21.51
N ALA A 210 8.19 5.09 22.23
CA ALA A 210 7.92 5.11 23.68
C ALA A 210 6.50 4.62 23.99
N TYR A 211 5.53 4.90 23.13
CA TYR A 211 4.17 4.41 23.27
C TYR A 211 4.12 2.88 23.14
N GLU A 212 4.88 2.29 22.21
CA GLU A 212 4.95 0.85 21.98
C GLU A 212 5.74 0.11 23.06
N ILE A 213 6.92 0.61 23.45
CA ILE A 213 7.76 0.00 24.51
C ILE A 213 6.99 -0.11 25.82
N GLY A 214 6.12 0.85 26.13
CA GLY A 214 5.25 0.78 27.32
C GLY A 214 4.15 -0.28 27.25
N ARG A 215 3.94 -0.93 26.10
CA ARG A 215 2.83 -1.86 25.84
C ARG A 215 3.22 -3.20 25.22
N ALA A 216 4.40 -3.32 24.61
CA ALA A 216 4.88 -4.54 23.97
C ALA A 216 6.41 -4.59 23.95
N SER A 217 7.01 -5.78 23.83
CA SER A 217 8.42 -5.90 23.50
C SER A 217 8.64 -5.51 22.04
N CYS A 218 9.24 -4.37 21.79
CA CYS A 218 9.53 -3.87 20.45
C CYS A 218 10.93 -4.33 19.99
N ARG A 219 11.02 -5.02 18.85
CA ARG A 219 12.28 -5.10 18.10
C ARG A 219 12.33 -3.87 17.18
N GLU A 220 13.19 -2.93 17.56
CA GLU A 220 13.37 -1.68 16.84
C GLU A 220 14.36 -1.82 15.69
N ARG A 221 14.00 -1.29 14.51
CA ARG A 221 14.94 -0.74 13.52
C ARG A 221 14.28 0.47 12.85
N VAL A 222 14.85 1.62 13.07
CA VAL A 222 14.48 2.87 12.40
C VAL A 222 15.14 2.90 11.02
#